data_2a67e504a2cdf1edc1dc5d3b5ddf8420
#
_entry.id   2a67e504a2cdf1edc1dc5d3b5ddf8420
#
_cell.length_a   1.000
_cell.length_b   1.000
_cell.length_c   1.000
_cell.angle_alpha   90.00
_cell.angle_beta   90.00
_cell.angle_gamma   90.00
#
_symmetry.space_group_name_H-M   'P 1'
#
loop_
_entity.id
_entity.type
_entity.pdbx_description
1 polymer ?
#
loop_
_entity_poly.entity_id
_entity_poly.type
_entity_poly.pdbx_seq_one_letter_code
_entity_poly.pdbx_strand_id
1 'polypeptide(L)'
;MMTPVDLWGEDKMSLSTDHYSHTFLQSSIPQMDDFIQRLLVPVPPVHPKTHCEEVYGIFARDRAIQSIAVVENDYPLGLVNRFALIDRFSRRYFRELYERKPISLVMEKAPLIVESSVGLDDLSSIIADEEEKYLYEGFIITHKGKYLGIGTGQRLIKEMTDRKQAQLYHMAHHDPLTGLPNRLLFYDRLSQAISQAERTGKHLGVLFIDLDHFKRVNDTLGHPMGDLLLREVSQGIQNCLRSGDTVARQGGDEFTVILTNIAQPEDVEMVGAKILTVLSQPIRLQDQEVRITCSIGASLFPQDGDNIDVLIQRADTAVYHAKQSRNCFRYFNPAMAPHVPGSN
;
A
#
# COMPACT_ATOMS: atom_id res chain seq x y z
N MET A 1 -42.49 50.61 15.29
CA MET A 1 -42.13 50.40 13.86
C MET A 1 -41.94 48.92 13.67
N MET A 2 -42.83 48.30 12.91
CA MET A 2 -43.02 46.85 12.79
C MET A 2 -41.97 46.22 11.89
N THR A 3 -41.38 45.10 12.32
CA THR A 3 -40.62 44.14 11.51
C THR A 3 -41.59 43.24 10.75
N PRO A 4 -41.36 42.83 9.51
CA PRO A 4 -42.21 41.87 8.82
C PRO A 4 -41.86 40.43 9.26
N VAL A 5 -42.95 39.78 9.57
CA VAL A 5 -43.16 38.45 10.12
C VAL A 5 -42.98 37.37 9.04
N ASP A 6 -42.40 36.29 9.49
CA ASP A 6 -42.60 34.85 9.14
C ASP A 6 -43.71 34.52 8.15
N LEU A 7 -43.28 33.88 7.07
CA LEU A 7 -44.13 33.02 6.24
C LEU A 7 -43.25 32.02 5.47
N TRP A 8 -42.93 30.91 6.12
CA TRP A 8 -42.76 29.57 5.48
C TRP A 8 -42.71 28.52 6.58
N GLY A 9 -43.82 27.84 6.71
CA GLY A 9 -43.99 26.76 7.67
C GLY A 9 -43.00 25.63 7.42
N GLU A 10 -42.39 25.20 8.48
CA GLU A 10 -41.59 23.96 8.58
C GLU A 10 -42.55 22.76 8.48
N ASP A 11 -42.61 22.10 7.33
CA ASP A 11 -43.03 20.71 7.25
C ASP A 11 -41.79 19.86 7.17
N LYS A 12 -41.33 19.42 8.35
CA LYS A 12 -40.29 18.40 8.54
C LYS A 12 -40.88 17.04 8.10
N MET A 13 -40.73 16.69 6.85
CA MET A 13 -40.75 15.30 6.41
C MET A 13 -39.30 14.87 6.14
N SER A 14 -38.60 14.55 7.23
CA SER A 14 -37.36 13.82 7.19
C SER A 14 -37.65 12.38 6.76
N LEU A 15 -37.63 12.13 5.47
CA LEU A 15 -37.56 10.78 4.94
C LEU A 15 -36.09 10.39 5.00
N SER A 16 -35.80 9.56 6.00
CA SER A 16 -34.48 8.99 6.29
C SER A 16 -33.93 8.27 5.07
N THR A 17 -32.83 8.79 4.53
CA THR A 17 -31.96 8.17 3.52
C THR A 17 -31.27 6.90 4.02
N ASP A 18 -31.43 6.55 5.28
CA ASP A 18 -30.76 5.42 5.93
C ASP A 18 -31.49 4.07 5.79
N HIS A 19 -32.70 4.02 5.29
CA HIS A 19 -33.48 2.78 5.28
C HIS A 19 -33.29 1.91 4.03
N TYR A 20 -32.73 2.43 2.94
CA TYR A 20 -32.51 1.64 1.72
C TYR A 20 -31.11 1.03 1.61
N SER A 21 -30.14 1.55 2.34
CA SER A 21 -28.74 1.10 2.26
C SER A 21 -28.40 -0.10 3.16
N HIS A 22 -29.19 -0.37 4.21
CA HIS A 22 -28.81 -1.38 5.22
C HIS A 22 -29.46 -2.76 5.05
N THR A 23 -30.52 -2.90 4.28
CA THR A 23 -31.27 -4.17 4.24
C THR A 23 -30.77 -5.14 3.16
N PHE A 24 -30.03 -4.67 2.15
CA PHE A 24 -29.50 -5.53 1.08
C PHE A 24 -28.13 -6.15 1.39
N LEU A 25 -27.41 -5.67 2.40
CA LEU A 25 -26.02 -6.09 2.69
C LEU A 25 -25.86 -7.00 3.91
N GLN A 26 -26.94 -7.43 4.60
CA GLN A 26 -26.81 -8.22 5.84
C GLN A 26 -26.87 -9.75 5.66
N SER A 27 -26.98 -10.28 4.45
CA SER A 27 -26.82 -11.73 4.23
C SER A 27 -25.49 -12.02 3.56
N SER A 28 -24.49 -12.40 4.37
CA SER A 28 -23.25 -13.10 3.98
C SER A 28 -22.56 -12.47 2.75
N ILE A 29 -21.79 -11.38 2.94
CA ILE A 29 -20.82 -10.95 1.94
C ILE A 29 -19.86 -12.13 1.77
N PRO A 30 -19.77 -12.76 0.57
CA PRO A 30 -18.80 -13.79 0.32
C PRO A 30 -17.39 -13.24 0.57
N GLN A 31 -16.45 -14.13 0.90
CA GLN A 31 -15.04 -13.77 1.01
C GLN A 31 -14.58 -13.29 -0.38
N MET A 32 -14.69 -11.98 -0.61
CA MET A 32 -14.29 -11.31 -1.86
C MET A 32 -12.87 -10.75 -1.70
N ASP A 33 -12.17 -10.63 -2.81
CA ASP A 33 -10.91 -9.89 -2.86
C ASP A 33 -11.15 -8.44 -2.40
N ASP A 34 -10.29 -7.93 -1.52
CA ASP A 34 -10.31 -6.53 -1.05
C ASP A 34 -10.40 -5.52 -2.20
N PHE A 35 -9.81 -5.84 -3.34
CA PHE A 35 -9.85 -5.04 -4.56
C PHE A 35 -11.28 -4.88 -5.10
N ILE A 36 -12.01 -5.98 -5.28
CA ILE A 36 -13.41 -5.96 -5.76
C ILE A 36 -14.33 -5.25 -4.77
N GLN A 37 -14.11 -5.40 -3.46
CA GLN A 37 -14.86 -4.66 -2.45
C GLN A 37 -14.72 -3.15 -2.61
N ARG A 38 -13.50 -2.66 -2.93
CA ARG A 38 -13.25 -1.23 -3.17
C ARG A 38 -13.88 -0.71 -4.47
N LEU A 39 -13.99 -1.57 -5.49
CA LEU A 39 -14.66 -1.21 -6.75
C LEU A 39 -16.18 -1.20 -6.64
N LEU A 40 -16.75 -2.05 -5.79
CA LEU A 40 -18.18 -2.28 -5.70
C LEU A 40 -18.94 -1.03 -5.27
N VAL A 41 -19.91 -0.62 -6.08
CA VAL A 41 -20.93 0.35 -5.73
C VAL A 41 -22.25 -0.41 -5.56
N PRO A 42 -22.82 -0.46 -4.37
CA PRO A 42 -24.13 -1.11 -4.16
C PRO A 42 -25.23 -0.24 -4.77
N VAL A 43 -25.65 -0.56 -5.97
CA VAL A 43 -26.76 0.10 -6.65
C VAL A 43 -27.92 -0.91 -6.72
N PRO A 44 -29.12 -0.58 -6.20
CA PRO A 44 -30.29 -1.46 -6.35
C PRO A 44 -30.57 -1.70 -7.84
N PRO A 45 -30.73 -2.96 -8.28
CA PRO A 45 -31.04 -3.28 -9.66
C PRO A 45 -32.52 -2.97 -9.95
N VAL A 46 -32.88 -2.89 -11.23
CA VAL A 46 -34.27 -2.79 -11.69
C VAL A 46 -34.68 -4.03 -12.46
N HIS A 47 -35.98 -4.34 -12.43
CA HIS A 47 -36.52 -5.45 -13.19
C HIS A 47 -36.66 -5.09 -14.68
N PRO A 48 -36.50 -6.04 -15.64
CA PRO A 48 -36.63 -5.76 -17.10
C PRO A 48 -37.95 -5.11 -17.51
N LYS A 49 -39.03 -5.34 -16.76
CA LYS A 49 -40.38 -4.77 -17.00
C LYS A 49 -40.58 -3.38 -16.35
N THR A 50 -39.62 -2.87 -15.56
CA THR A 50 -39.67 -1.52 -15.00
C THR A 50 -39.81 -0.50 -16.13
N HIS A 51 -40.67 0.51 -15.97
CA HIS A 51 -40.85 1.52 -17.00
C HIS A 51 -39.63 2.46 -17.12
N CYS A 52 -39.34 2.91 -18.34
CA CYS A 52 -38.23 3.83 -18.59
C CYS A 52 -38.31 5.11 -17.76
N GLU A 53 -39.54 5.64 -17.52
CA GLU A 53 -39.74 6.84 -16.69
C GLU A 53 -39.34 6.62 -15.22
N GLU A 54 -39.62 5.44 -14.66
CA GLU A 54 -39.22 5.10 -13.29
C GLU A 54 -37.69 5.09 -13.16
N VAL A 55 -36.98 4.47 -14.11
CA VAL A 55 -35.51 4.45 -14.12
C VAL A 55 -34.92 5.85 -14.31
N TYR A 56 -35.52 6.64 -15.21
CA TYR A 56 -35.18 8.06 -15.36
C TYR A 56 -35.36 8.84 -14.05
N GLY A 57 -36.46 8.57 -13.33
CA GLY A 57 -36.76 9.18 -12.01
C GLY A 57 -35.70 8.80 -10.96
N ILE A 58 -35.16 7.58 -10.96
CA ILE A 58 -34.07 7.18 -10.06
C ILE A 58 -32.83 8.04 -10.35
N PHE A 59 -32.42 8.15 -11.60
CA PHE A 59 -31.30 8.99 -12.00
C PHE A 59 -31.50 10.48 -11.70
N ALA A 60 -32.72 10.98 -11.81
CA ALA A 60 -33.02 12.38 -11.52
C ALA A 60 -32.91 12.69 -10.02
N ARG A 61 -33.29 11.76 -9.16
CA ARG A 61 -33.23 11.90 -7.69
C ARG A 61 -31.82 11.72 -7.14
N ASP A 62 -31.07 10.75 -7.65
CA ASP A 62 -29.71 10.48 -7.19
C ASP A 62 -28.69 10.67 -8.33
N ARG A 63 -27.94 11.77 -8.23
CA ARG A 63 -26.90 12.12 -9.21
C ARG A 63 -25.63 11.27 -9.08
N ALA A 64 -25.42 10.56 -7.98
CA ALA A 64 -24.26 9.70 -7.79
C ALA A 64 -24.38 8.39 -8.56
N ILE A 65 -25.61 7.93 -8.85
CA ILE A 65 -25.84 6.72 -9.64
C ILE A 65 -25.54 7.02 -11.11
N GLN A 66 -24.52 6.37 -11.67
CA GLN A 66 -24.13 6.52 -13.07
C GLN A 66 -24.72 5.42 -13.96
N SER A 67 -24.92 4.22 -13.40
CA SER A 67 -25.48 3.09 -14.11
C SER A 67 -26.31 2.21 -13.20
N ILE A 68 -27.33 1.56 -13.74
CA ILE A 68 -28.23 0.65 -13.04
C ILE A 68 -28.30 -0.66 -13.80
N ALA A 69 -28.06 -1.78 -13.11
CA ALA A 69 -28.22 -3.11 -13.70
C ALA A 69 -29.71 -3.46 -13.85
N VAL A 70 -30.03 -4.10 -14.96
CA VAL A 70 -31.33 -4.74 -15.18
C VAL A 70 -31.18 -6.23 -14.85
N VAL A 71 -31.91 -6.68 -13.84
CA VAL A 71 -31.73 -8.01 -13.24
C VAL A 71 -33.06 -8.76 -13.19
N GLU A 72 -33.02 -10.05 -13.50
CA GLU A 72 -34.16 -10.95 -13.33
C GLU A 72 -33.69 -12.23 -12.62
N ASN A 73 -34.36 -12.63 -11.55
CA ASN A 73 -34.02 -13.80 -10.73
C ASN A 73 -32.55 -13.80 -10.24
N ASP A 74 -32.05 -12.64 -9.79
CA ASP A 74 -30.67 -12.37 -9.34
C ASP A 74 -29.63 -12.31 -10.49
N TYR A 75 -29.99 -12.62 -11.73
CA TYR A 75 -29.04 -12.62 -12.85
C TYR A 75 -29.13 -11.35 -13.68
N PRO A 76 -27.98 -10.70 -14.00
CA PRO A 76 -27.98 -9.49 -14.80
C PRO A 76 -28.30 -9.81 -16.27
N LEU A 77 -29.21 -9.02 -16.84
CA LEU A 77 -29.63 -9.10 -18.25
C LEU A 77 -29.11 -7.92 -19.08
N GLY A 78 -28.77 -6.81 -18.45
CA GLY A 78 -28.31 -5.62 -19.14
C GLY A 78 -27.95 -4.49 -18.16
N LEU A 79 -27.51 -3.39 -18.74
CA LEU A 79 -27.09 -2.19 -18.02
C LEU A 79 -27.78 -0.96 -18.61
N VAL A 80 -28.19 -0.03 -17.76
CA VAL A 80 -28.71 1.27 -18.18
C VAL A 80 -27.74 2.33 -17.68
N ASN A 81 -27.09 3.02 -18.63
CA ASN A 81 -26.23 4.15 -18.30
C ASN A 81 -27.06 5.44 -18.23
N ARG A 82 -26.75 6.27 -17.24
CA ARG A 82 -27.41 7.55 -16.99
C ARG A 82 -27.39 8.49 -18.20
N PHE A 83 -26.19 8.72 -18.75
CA PHE A 83 -26.02 9.67 -19.85
C PHE A 83 -26.75 9.19 -21.10
N ALA A 84 -26.66 7.89 -21.40
CA ALA A 84 -27.35 7.30 -22.55
C ALA A 84 -28.88 7.41 -22.42
N LEU A 85 -29.43 7.19 -21.22
CA LEU A 85 -30.87 7.32 -21.01
C LEU A 85 -31.32 8.79 -21.09
N ILE A 86 -30.60 9.71 -20.43
CA ILE A 86 -30.92 11.14 -20.47
C ILE A 86 -30.83 11.70 -21.88
N ASP A 87 -29.78 11.36 -22.65
CA ASP A 87 -29.66 11.76 -24.05
C ASP A 87 -30.85 11.28 -24.89
N ARG A 88 -31.25 10.02 -24.72
CA ARG A 88 -32.43 9.47 -25.42
C ARG A 88 -33.71 10.22 -25.03
N PHE A 89 -33.91 10.53 -23.74
CA PHE A 89 -35.10 11.27 -23.25
C PHE A 89 -35.10 12.73 -23.68
N SER A 90 -33.96 13.31 -24.07
CA SER A 90 -33.87 14.67 -24.63
C SER A 90 -34.25 14.74 -26.10
N ARG A 91 -34.27 13.60 -26.79
CA ARG A 91 -34.63 13.56 -28.21
C ARG A 91 -36.13 13.74 -28.41
N ARG A 92 -36.49 14.49 -29.48
CA ARG A 92 -37.92 14.78 -29.81
C ARG A 92 -38.68 13.46 -29.98
N TYR A 93 -39.85 13.39 -29.35
CA TYR A 93 -40.76 12.23 -29.37
C TYR A 93 -40.29 10.97 -28.62
N PHE A 94 -39.06 10.87 -28.19
CA PHE A 94 -38.57 9.64 -27.51
C PHE A 94 -39.31 9.43 -26.18
N ARG A 95 -39.50 10.49 -25.41
CA ARG A 95 -40.21 10.44 -24.12
C ARG A 95 -41.65 9.94 -24.29
N GLU A 96 -42.40 10.50 -25.23
CA GLU A 96 -43.78 10.11 -25.52
C GLU A 96 -43.93 8.66 -25.94
N LEU A 97 -42.94 8.13 -26.67
CA LEU A 97 -42.94 6.76 -27.19
C LEU A 97 -42.49 5.72 -26.19
N TYR A 98 -41.54 6.06 -25.29
CA TYR A 98 -40.82 5.09 -24.46
C TYR A 98 -41.04 5.26 -22.95
N GLU A 99 -41.58 6.36 -22.43
CA GLU A 99 -41.69 6.58 -20.98
C GLU A 99 -42.37 5.42 -20.24
N ARG A 100 -43.42 4.84 -20.84
CA ARG A 100 -44.19 3.71 -20.30
C ARG A 100 -43.74 2.35 -20.86
N LYS A 101 -42.69 2.31 -21.64
CA LYS A 101 -42.15 1.04 -22.16
C LYS A 101 -41.18 0.41 -21.16
N PRO A 102 -41.06 -0.92 -21.20
CA PRO A 102 -40.09 -1.65 -20.36
C PRO A 102 -38.65 -1.19 -20.62
N ILE A 103 -37.84 -1.09 -19.58
CA ILE A 103 -36.45 -0.67 -19.64
C ILE A 103 -35.60 -1.65 -20.48
N SER A 104 -36.01 -2.92 -20.58
CA SER A 104 -35.37 -3.93 -21.43
C SER A 104 -35.32 -3.58 -22.90
N LEU A 105 -36.12 -2.62 -23.39
CA LEU A 105 -36.09 -2.15 -24.77
C LEU A 105 -34.95 -1.15 -25.05
N VAL A 106 -34.45 -0.48 -24.02
CA VAL A 106 -33.48 0.61 -24.14
C VAL A 106 -32.17 0.34 -23.39
N MET A 107 -32.08 -0.73 -22.62
CA MET A 107 -30.87 -1.14 -21.93
C MET A 107 -29.76 -1.58 -22.90
N GLU A 108 -28.51 -1.47 -22.51
CA GLU A 108 -27.41 -2.19 -23.12
C GLU A 108 -27.55 -3.68 -22.83
N LYS A 109 -27.58 -4.52 -23.87
CA LYS A 109 -27.84 -5.97 -23.75
C LYS A 109 -26.58 -6.81 -23.59
N ALA A 110 -25.42 -6.24 -23.90
CA ALA A 110 -24.12 -6.89 -23.78
C ALA A 110 -23.18 -6.03 -22.89
N PRO A 111 -23.57 -5.76 -21.61
CA PRO A 111 -22.69 -5.03 -20.71
C PRO A 111 -21.47 -5.90 -20.34
N LEU A 112 -20.38 -5.26 -19.95
CA LEU A 112 -19.29 -5.98 -19.31
C LEU A 112 -19.77 -6.53 -17.96
N ILE A 113 -19.64 -7.85 -17.79
CA ILE A 113 -19.94 -8.55 -16.54
C ILE A 113 -18.65 -9.16 -16.01
N VAL A 114 -18.34 -8.85 -14.78
CA VAL A 114 -17.09 -9.23 -14.12
C VAL A 114 -17.42 -10.09 -12.89
N GLU A 115 -16.77 -11.24 -12.79
CA GLU A 115 -16.91 -12.10 -11.59
C GLU A 115 -16.07 -11.54 -10.44
N SER A 116 -16.57 -11.67 -9.21
CA SER A 116 -15.94 -11.13 -7.99
C SER A 116 -14.58 -11.77 -7.65
N SER A 117 -14.16 -12.79 -8.37
CA SER A 117 -12.85 -13.43 -8.25
C SER A 117 -11.79 -12.88 -9.21
N VAL A 118 -12.15 -11.94 -10.10
CA VAL A 118 -11.21 -11.38 -11.07
C VAL A 118 -10.18 -10.49 -10.39
N GLY A 119 -8.91 -10.58 -10.82
CA GLY A 119 -7.83 -9.72 -10.35
C GLY A 119 -7.82 -8.35 -11.04
N LEU A 120 -7.11 -7.37 -10.42
CA LEU A 120 -6.97 -6.02 -10.99
C LEU A 120 -6.30 -6.04 -12.37
N ASP A 121 -5.26 -6.83 -12.52
CA ASP A 121 -4.48 -6.86 -13.76
C ASP A 121 -5.31 -7.45 -14.91
N ASP A 122 -6.09 -8.50 -14.64
CA ASP A 122 -7.02 -9.11 -15.61
C ASP A 122 -8.14 -8.14 -15.99
N LEU A 123 -8.76 -7.50 -14.99
CA LEU A 123 -9.82 -6.51 -15.24
C LEU A 123 -9.30 -5.32 -16.04
N SER A 124 -8.09 -4.85 -15.73
CA SER A 124 -7.47 -3.75 -16.46
C SER A 124 -7.20 -4.10 -17.90
N SER A 125 -6.75 -5.33 -18.18
CA SER A 125 -6.54 -5.83 -19.55
C SER A 125 -7.85 -5.95 -20.32
N ILE A 126 -8.90 -6.50 -19.70
CA ILE A 126 -10.24 -6.61 -20.33
C ILE A 126 -10.76 -5.23 -20.75
N ILE A 127 -10.62 -4.23 -19.85
CA ILE A 127 -11.13 -2.88 -20.14
C ILE A 127 -10.25 -2.14 -21.16
N ALA A 128 -8.93 -2.40 -21.19
CA ALA A 128 -8.03 -1.80 -22.17
C ALA A 128 -8.24 -2.37 -23.57
N ASP A 129 -8.56 -3.65 -23.69
CA ASP A 129 -8.79 -4.33 -24.97
C ASP A 129 -10.18 -4.04 -25.56
N GLU A 130 -11.17 -3.81 -24.70
CA GLU A 130 -12.55 -3.56 -25.09
C GLU A 130 -12.89 -2.08 -24.91
N GLU A 131 -12.67 -1.21 -25.87
CA GLU A 131 -13.04 0.20 -25.97
C GLU A 131 -13.20 0.97 -24.63
N GLU A 132 -12.76 2.20 -24.52
CA GLU A 132 -12.90 3.11 -23.36
C GLU A 132 -14.35 3.25 -22.81
N LYS A 133 -15.32 2.66 -23.52
CA LYS A 133 -16.75 2.64 -23.20
C LYS A 133 -17.02 2.26 -21.74
N TYR A 134 -16.39 1.19 -21.24
CA TYR A 134 -16.64 0.69 -19.88
C TYR A 134 -16.09 1.59 -18.78
N LEU A 135 -15.16 2.48 -19.10
CA LEU A 135 -14.70 3.51 -18.15
C LEU A 135 -15.82 4.54 -17.87
N TYR A 136 -16.67 4.81 -18.85
CA TYR A 136 -17.76 5.79 -18.73
C TYR A 136 -19.09 5.13 -18.35
N GLU A 137 -19.37 3.97 -18.90
CA GLU A 137 -20.66 3.29 -18.69
C GLU A 137 -20.68 2.44 -17.42
N GLY A 138 -19.50 2.03 -16.91
CA GLY A 138 -19.38 1.09 -15.80
C GLY A 138 -19.60 -0.35 -16.25
N PHE A 139 -19.52 -1.26 -15.31
CA PHE A 139 -19.66 -2.70 -15.52
C PHE A 139 -20.37 -3.36 -14.34
N ILE A 140 -20.93 -4.53 -14.59
CA ILE A 140 -21.67 -5.29 -13.57
C ILE A 140 -20.71 -6.21 -12.85
N ILE A 141 -20.77 -6.23 -11.50
CA ILE A 141 -20.02 -7.18 -10.67
C ILE A 141 -20.97 -8.28 -10.21
N THR A 142 -20.55 -9.54 -10.40
CA THR A 142 -21.31 -10.73 -10.02
C THR A 142 -20.52 -11.63 -9.06
N HIS A 143 -21.24 -12.46 -8.32
CA HIS A 143 -20.66 -13.58 -7.58
C HIS A 143 -21.42 -14.85 -7.93
N LYS A 144 -20.73 -15.82 -8.51
CA LYS A 144 -21.36 -17.05 -9.07
C LYS A 144 -22.49 -16.72 -10.04
N GLY A 145 -22.25 -15.70 -10.88
CA GLY A 145 -23.19 -15.20 -11.88
C GLY A 145 -24.32 -14.33 -11.34
N LYS A 146 -24.48 -14.21 -10.01
CA LYS A 146 -25.52 -13.36 -9.40
C LYS A 146 -25.03 -11.93 -9.21
N TYR A 147 -25.93 -10.97 -9.40
CA TYR A 147 -25.67 -9.57 -9.26
C TYR A 147 -25.23 -9.18 -7.84
N LEU A 148 -24.13 -8.44 -7.72
CA LEU A 148 -23.66 -7.86 -6.48
C LEU A 148 -23.75 -6.32 -6.48
N GLY A 149 -23.43 -5.69 -7.59
CA GLY A 149 -23.40 -4.24 -7.71
C GLY A 149 -22.73 -3.80 -9.01
N ILE A 150 -22.38 -2.52 -9.06
CA ILE A 150 -21.76 -1.86 -10.21
C ILE A 150 -20.31 -1.51 -9.90
N GLY A 151 -19.41 -1.80 -10.83
CA GLY A 151 -18.07 -1.22 -10.89
C GLY A 151 -18.08 0.01 -11.78
N THR A 152 -17.31 1.03 -11.41
CA THR A 152 -17.16 2.26 -12.20
C THR A 152 -15.72 2.46 -12.62
N GLY A 153 -15.50 2.97 -13.84
CA GLY A 153 -14.17 3.30 -14.33
C GLY A 153 -13.44 4.29 -13.43
N GLN A 154 -14.15 5.23 -12.82
CA GLN A 154 -13.55 6.19 -11.89
C GLN A 154 -12.92 5.49 -10.67
N ARG A 155 -13.60 4.50 -10.07
CA ARG A 155 -13.05 3.71 -8.97
C ARG A 155 -11.90 2.83 -9.43
N LEU A 156 -12.02 2.22 -10.60
CA LEU A 156 -10.94 1.42 -11.17
C LEU A 156 -9.68 2.25 -11.42
N ILE A 157 -9.79 3.41 -12.08
CA ILE A 157 -8.65 4.31 -12.32
C ILE A 157 -8.03 4.75 -11.00
N LYS A 158 -8.84 5.09 -10.00
CA LYS A 158 -8.34 5.44 -8.67
C LYS A 158 -7.56 4.29 -8.06
N GLU A 159 -8.11 3.09 -8.03
CA GLU A 159 -7.44 1.91 -7.46
C GLU A 159 -6.13 1.58 -8.18
N MET A 160 -6.12 1.66 -9.51
CA MET A 160 -4.90 1.49 -10.32
C MET A 160 -3.84 2.54 -9.98
N THR A 161 -4.28 3.80 -9.84
CA THR A 161 -3.39 4.93 -9.51
C THR A 161 -2.80 4.76 -8.11
N ASP A 162 -3.64 4.46 -7.11
CA ASP A 162 -3.22 4.26 -5.72
C ASP A 162 -2.22 3.09 -5.61
N ARG A 163 -2.50 1.97 -6.30
CA ARG A 163 -1.60 0.80 -6.34
C ARG A 163 -0.26 1.14 -7.03
N LYS A 164 -0.33 1.84 -8.17
CA LYS A 164 0.88 2.27 -8.87
C LYS A 164 1.73 3.22 -8.04
N GLN A 165 1.10 4.16 -7.36
CA GLN A 165 1.78 5.10 -6.47
C GLN A 165 2.44 4.39 -5.29
N ALA A 166 1.73 3.43 -4.66
CA ALA A 166 2.29 2.62 -3.58
C ALA A 166 3.49 1.78 -4.06
N GLN A 167 3.39 1.20 -5.27
CA GLN A 167 4.50 0.45 -5.88
C GLN A 167 5.71 1.35 -6.16
N LEU A 168 5.49 2.53 -6.74
CA LEU A 168 6.57 3.49 -7.00
C LEU A 168 7.21 3.97 -5.69
N TYR A 169 6.42 4.25 -4.67
CA TYR A 169 6.92 4.59 -3.34
C TYR A 169 7.79 3.46 -2.77
N HIS A 170 7.29 2.22 -2.83
CA HIS A 170 8.05 1.07 -2.34
C HIS A 170 9.39 0.90 -3.10
N MET A 171 9.37 0.99 -4.43
CA MET A 171 10.59 0.90 -5.24
C MET A 171 11.59 2.03 -4.94
N ALA A 172 11.11 3.24 -4.66
CA ALA A 172 11.97 4.38 -4.35
C ALA A 172 12.58 4.32 -2.93
N HIS A 173 11.94 3.60 -1.98
CA HIS A 173 12.29 3.65 -0.57
C HIS A 173 12.79 2.33 0.01
N HIS A 174 12.71 1.24 -0.74
CA HIS A 174 13.15 -0.08 -0.30
C HIS A 174 14.23 -0.67 -1.22
N ASP A 175 15.10 -1.49 -0.64
CA ASP A 175 16.07 -2.28 -1.39
C ASP A 175 15.36 -3.45 -2.08
N PRO A 176 15.48 -3.61 -3.41
CA PRO A 176 14.71 -4.60 -4.15
C PRO A 176 15.15 -6.05 -3.86
N LEU A 177 16.36 -6.27 -3.34
CA LEU A 177 16.86 -7.60 -3.02
C LEU A 177 16.34 -8.11 -1.68
N THR A 178 16.40 -7.26 -0.65
CA THR A 178 16.12 -7.64 0.74
C THR A 178 14.75 -7.19 1.23
N GLY A 179 14.09 -6.25 0.53
CA GLY A 179 12.85 -5.63 0.96
C GLY A 179 13.00 -4.65 2.14
N LEU A 180 14.20 -4.51 2.70
CA LEU A 180 14.46 -3.56 3.76
C LEU A 180 14.36 -2.10 3.27
N PRO A 181 14.15 -1.12 4.15
CA PRO A 181 14.42 0.27 3.87
C PRO A 181 15.76 0.46 3.16
N ASN A 182 15.77 1.27 2.11
CA ASN A 182 17.00 1.66 1.45
C ASN A 182 17.64 2.88 2.15
N ARG A 183 18.74 3.37 1.58
CA ARG A 183 19.45 4.54 2.09
C ARG A 183 18.52 5.76 2.26
N LEU A 184 17.66 6.04 1.28
CA LEU A 184 16.77 7.20 1.32
C LEU A 184 15.78 7.14 2.49
N LEU A 185 15.09 6.00 2.65
CA LEU A 185 14.15 5.81 3.75
C LEU A 185 14.85 5.76 5.11
N PHE A 186 16.08 5.25 5.18
CA PHE A 186 16.88 5.29 6.40
C PHE A 186 17.14 6.73 6.86
N TYR A 187 17.56 7.62 5.96
CA TYR A 187 17.82 9.02 6.30
C TYR A 187 16.57 9.75 6.78
N ASP A 188 15.45 9.52 6.12
CA ASP A 188 14.14 10.08 6.54
C ASP A 188 13.77 9.60 7.94
N ARG A 189 13.85 8.29 8.22
CA ARG A 189 13.54 7.72 9.54
C ARG A 189 14.49 8.20 10.63
N LEU A 190 15.78 8.34 10.32
CA LEU A 190 16.76 8.85 11.26
C LEU A 190 16.49 10.33 11.61
N SER A 191 16.10 11.14 10.62
CA SER A 191 15.68 12.53 10.85
C SER A 191 14.49 12.62 11.81
N GLN A 192 13.48 11.78 11.57
CA GLN A 192 12.30 11.73 12.43
C GLN A 192 12.66 11.24 13.85
N ALA A 193 13.54 10.23 13.96
CA ALA A 193 13.97 9.68 15.24
C ALA A 193 14.76 10.70 16.06
N ILE A 194 15.68 11.47 15.44
CA ILE A 194 16.42 12.56 16.11
C ILE A 194 15.43 13.62 16.64
N SER A 195 14.54 14.14 15.78
CA SER A 195 13.54 15.13 16.17
C SER A 195 12.64 14.65 17.33
N GLN A 196 12.30 13.35 17.33
CA GLN A 196 11.55 12.74 18.43
C GLN A 196 12.39 12.62 19.70
N ALA A 197 13.66 12.24 19.60
CA ALA A 197 14.57 12.10 20.73
C ALA A 197 14.83 13.46 21.40
N GLU A 198 15.07 14.52 20.63
CA GLU A 198 15.20 15.91 21.12
C GLU A 198 13.98 16.34 21.93
N ARG A 199 12.79 16.11 21.38
CA ARG A 199 11.53 16.52 22.02
C ARG A 199 11.24 15.76 23.33
N THR A 200 11.66 14.50 23.40
CA THR A 200 11.39 13.63 24.56
C THR A 200 12.54 13.53 25.54
N GLY A 201 13.70 14.11 25.25
CA GLY A 201 14.91 13.99 26.05
C GLY A 201 15.48 12.57 26.10
N LYS A 202 15.19 11.75 25.07
CA LYS A 202 15.64 10.35 25.00
C LYS A 202 16.86 10.22 24.07
N HIS A 203 17.54 9.08 24.19
CA HIS A 203 18.68 8.76 23.36
C HIS A 203 18.29 7.84 22.21
N LEU A 204 19.11 7.81 21.16
CA LEU A 204 19.06 6.81 20.09
C LEU A 204 20.47 6.29 19.78
N GLY A 205 20.53 5.08 19.23
CA GLY A 205 21.76 4.49 18.72
C GLY A 205 21.69 4.31 17.21
N VAL A 206 22.76 4.65 16.49
CA VAL A 206 22.94 4.35 15.08
C VAL A 206 24.03 3.29 14.97
N LEU A 207 23.69 2.13 14.38
CA LEU A 207 24.65 1.09 14.10
C LEU A 207 24.92 1.07 12.59
N PHE A 208 26.20 0.92 12.25
CA PHE A 208 26.63 0.56 10.91
C PHE A 208 27.19 -0.85 10.97
N ILE A 209 26.80 -1.72 10.03
CA ILE A 209 27.10 -3.15 9.99
C ILE A 209 27.64 -3.49 8.62
N ASP A 210 28.77 -4.18 8.59
CA ASP A 210 29.41 -4.62 7.36
C ASP A 210 29.76 -6.11 7.47
N LEU A 211 29.44 -6.89 6.45
CA LEU A 211 29.66 -8.34 6.44
C LEU A 211 31.13 -8.66 6.13
N ASP A 212 31.75 -9.35 7.06
CA ASP A 212 33.16 -9.71 6.90
C ASP A 212 33.36 -10.70 5.75
N HIS A 213 34.23 -10.37 4.79
CA HIS A 213 34.59 -11.25 3.67
C HIS A 213 33.41 -11.61 2.72
N PHE A 214 32.36 -10.82 2.64
CA PHE A 214 31.23 -11.09 1.74
C PHE A 214 31.66 -11.27 0.27
N LYS A 215 32.61 -10.47 -0.19
CA LYS A 215 33.19 -10.62 -1.53
C LYS A 215 33.70 -12.04 -1.79
N ARG A 216 34.34 -12.68 -0.79
CA ARG A 216 34.82 -14.07 -0.93
C ARG A 216 33.67 -15.07 -1.14
N VAL A 217 32.50 -14.82 -0.53
CA VAL A 217 31.31 -15.64 -0.77
C VAL A 217 30.90 -15.54 -2.23
N ASN A 218 30.79 -14.30 -2.76
CA ASN A 218 30.48 -14.07 -4.17
C ASN A 218 31.49 -14.71 -5.12
N ASP A 219 32.81 -14.56 -4.83
CA ASP A 219 33.89 -15.11 -5.65
C ASP A 219 33.90 -16.65 -5.65
N THR A 220 33.47 -17.29 -4.55
CA THR A 220 33.48 -18.75 -4.38
C THR A 220 32.19 -19.43 -4.82
N LEU A 221 31.04 -18.84 -4.50
CA LEU A 221 29.72 -19.46 -4.67
C LEU A 221 28.87 -18.76 -5.74
N GLY A 222 29.35 -17.63 -6.27
CA GLY A 222 28.63 -16.81 -7.25
C GLY A 222 27.65 -15.81 -6.64
N HIS A 223 27.32 -14.76 -7.41
CA HIS A 223 26.40 -13.70 -7.00
C HIS A 223 25.03 -14.19 -6.57
N PRO A 224 24.39 -15.20 -7.22
CA PRO A 224 23.10 -15.67 -6.76
C PRO A 224 23.10 -16.21 -5.33
N MET A 225 24.20 -16.83 -4.90
CA MET A 225 24.35 -17.32 -3.54
C MET A 225 24.61 -16.17 -2.55
N GLY A 226 25.36 -15.15 -2.98
CA GLY A 226 25.53 -13.91 -2.22
C GLY A 226 24.20 -13.17 -2.01
N ASP A 227 23.34 -13.15 -3.01
CA ASP A 227 22.01 -12.55 -2.92
C ASP A 227 21.11 -13.31 -1.93
N LEU A 228 21.16 -14.64 -1.91
CA LEU A 228 20.46 -15.45 -0.90
C LEU A 228 21.00 -15.17 0.50
N LEU A 229 22.33 -15.08 0.64
CA LEU A 229 22.95 -14.76 1.92
C LEU A 229 22.51 -13.39 2.45
N LEU A 230 22.46 -12.37 1.58
CA LEU A 230 22.00 -11.03 1.97
C LEU A 230 20.53 -11.03 2.45
N ARG A 231 19.65 -11.84 1.86
CA ARG A 231 18.28 -12.01 2.32
C ARG A 231 18.21 -12.64 3.72
N GLU A 232 18.97 -13.72 3.94
CA GLU A 232 19.02 -14.40 5.24
C GLU A 232 19.61 -13.49 6.33
N VAL A 233 20.69 -12.77 6.01
CA VAL A 233 21.30 -11.78 6.91
C VAL A 233 20.30 -10.68 7.27
N SER A 234 19.60 -10.14 6.28
CA SER A 234 18.60 -9.08 6.50
C SER A 234 17.50 -9.53 7.45
N GLN A 235 16.99 -10.75 7.26
CA GLN A 235 15.99 -11.35 8.15
C GLN A 235 16.56 -11.61 9.56
N GLY A 236 17.82 -12.09 9.64
CA GLY A 236 18.53 -12.31 10.90
C GLY A 236 18.67 -11.02 11.72
N ILE A 237 19.10 -9.92 11.08
CA ILE A 237 19.19 -8.60 11.74
C ILE A 237 17.78 -8.11 12.17
N GLN A 238 16.79 -8.21 11.28
CA GLN A 238 15.42 -7.76 11.57
C GLN A 238 14.84 -8.49 12.79
N ASN A 239 15.09 -9.80 12.94
CA ASN A 239 14.62 -10.59 14.08
C ASN A 239 15.32 -10.25 15.41
N CYS A 240 16.45 -9.51 15.34
CA CYS A 240 17.11 -9.00 16.52
C CYS A 240 16.48 -7.73 17.07
N LEU A 241 15.68 -7.02 16.29
CA LEU A 241 15.13 -5.69 16.53
C LEU A 241 13.68 -5.75 17.01
N ARG A 242 13.26 -4.72 17.73
CA ARG A 242 11.85 -4.51 18.12
C ARG A 242 11.12 -3.65 17.06
N SER A 243 9.80 -3.61 17.13
CA SER A 243 8.94 -2.91 16.15
C SER A 243 9.23 -1.41 16.01
N GLY A 244 9.81 -0.77 17.01
CA GLY A 244 10.18 0.66 16.98
C GLY A 244 11.54 0.95 16.34
N ASP A 245 12.37 -0.08 16.14
CA ASP A 245 13.69 0.06 15.54
C ASP A 245 13.61 -0.08 14.00
N THR A 246 14.62 0.41 13.32
CA THR A 246 14.70 0.32 11.85
C THR A 246 16.01 -0.34 11.45
N VAL A 247 15.94 -1.34 10.58
CA VAL A 247 17.09 -1.82 9.80
C VAL A 247 16.94 -1.39 8.35
N ALA A 248 18.04 -1.00 7.72
CA ALA A 248 18.12 -0.62 6.31
C ALA A 248 19.35 -1.22 5.65
N ARG A 249 19.31 -1.40 4.34
CA ARG A 249 20.48 -1.76 3.53
C ARG A 249 20.96 -0.54 2.76
N GLN A 250 22.26 -0.21 2.92
CA GLN A 250 22.87 0.95 2.26
C GLN A 250 23.33 0.62 0.82
N GLY A 251 23.64 -0.65 0.58
CA GLY A 251 24.13 -1.21 -0.67
C GLY A 251 25.18 -2.28 -0.41
N GLY A 252 25.47 -3.14 -1.39
CA GLY A 252 26.47 -4.21 -1.20
C GLY A 252 26.16 -5.07 0.02
N ASP A 253 27.12 -5.14 0.93
CA ASP A 253 27.12 -5.88 2.19
C ASP A 253 26.95 -4.97 3.44
N GLU A 254 26.55 -3.72 3.23
CA GLU A 254 26.38 -2.71 4.30
C GLU A 254 24.93 -2.59 4.75
N PHE A 255 24.73 -2.68 6.07
CA PHE A 255 23.44 -2.46 6.72
C PHE A 255 23.57 -1.39 7.79
N THR A 256 22.46 -0.71 8.07
CA THR A 256 22.37 0.29 9.15
C THR A 256 21.17 0.02 10.02
N VAL A 257 21.28 0.37 11.31
CA VAL A 257 20.18 0.20 12.27
C VAL A 257 19.98 1.49 13.04
N ILE A 258 18.73 1.87 13.25
CA ILE A 258 18.32 2.93 14.17
C ILE A 258 17.66 2.26 15.38
N LEU A 259 18.26 2.44 16.54
CA LEU A 259 17.69 2.00 17.81
C LEU A 259 17.09 3.21 18.52
N THR A 260 15.78 3.19 18.74
CA THR A 260 15.04 4.32 19.31
C THR A 260 14.81 4.13 20.82
N ASN A 261 14.55 5.22 21.54
CA ASN A 261 14.21 5.16 22.97
C ASN A 261 15.21 4.35 23.81
N ILE A 262 16.48 4.62 23.62
CA ILE A 262 17.58 3.99 24.38
C ILE A 262 17.59 4.60 25.78
N ALA A 263 17.65 3.75 26.81
CA ALA A 263 17.75 4.19 28.21
C ALA A 263 19.21 4.40 28.63
N GLN A 264 20.09 3.52 28.18
CA GLN A 264 21.51 3.53 28.50
C GLN A 264 22.32 2.98 27.32
N PRO A 265 23.62 3.34 27.18
CA PRO A 265 24.45 2.88 26.05
C PRO A 265 24.50 1.35 25.94
N GLU A 266 24.47 0.64 27.04
CA GLU A 266 24.53 -0.82 27.14
C GLU A 266 23.38 -1.50 26.38
N ASP A 267 22.23 -0.82 26.20
CA ASP A 267 21.10 -1.32 25.39
C ASP A 267 21.51 -1.49 23.92
N VAL A 268 22.35 -0.57 23.42
CA VAL A 268 22.86 -0.61 22.04
C VAL A 268 23.87 -1.75 21.87
N GLU A 269 24.77 -1.92 22.84
CA GLU A 269 25.75 -3.01 22.84
C GLU A 269 25.06 -4.37 22.91
N MET A 270 24.02 -4.52 23.71
CA MET A 270 23.22 -5.75 23.80
C MET A 270 22.60 -6.13 22.46
N VAL A 271 22.05 -5.17 21.70
CA VAL A 271 21.52 -5.43 20.37
C VAL A 271 22.65 -5.79 19.41
N GLY A 272 23.77 -5.07 19.44
CA GLY A 272 24.97 -5.38 18.64
C GLY A 272 25.48 -6.80 18.91
N ALA A 273 25.61 -7.19 20.17
CA ALA A 273 26.03 -8.54 20.55
C ALA A 273 25.05 -9.63 20.09
N LYS A 274 23.75 -9.35 20.15
CA LYS A 274 22.71 -10.25 19.62
C LYS A 274 22.86 -10.44 18.12
N ILE A 275 23.09 -9.37 17.36
CA ILE A 275 23.32 -9.44 15.91
C ILE A 275 24.57 -10.24 15.59
N LEU A 276 25.69 -9.97 16.25
CA LEU A 276 26.93 -10.74 16.09
C LEU A 276 26.71 -12.24 16.34
N THR A 277 25.98 -12.57 17.41
CA THR A 277 25.68 -13.97 17.76
C THR A 277 24.84 -14.65 16.69
N VAL A 278 23.79 -13.98 16.21
CA VAL A 278 22.89 -14.55 15.20
C VAL A 278 23.61 -14.75 13.86
N LEU A 279 24.36 -13.75 13.39
CA LEU A 279 25.03 -13.82 12.09
C LEU A 279 26.25 -14.76 12.08
N SER A 280 26.86 -15.03 13.24
CA SER A 280 27.95 -16.01 13.34
C SER A 280 27.47 -17.46 13.29
N GLN A 281 26.17 -17.72 13.40
CA GLN A 281 25.62 -19.07 13.21
C GLN A 281 25.73 -19.50 11.74
N PRO A 282 25.89 -20.81 11.50
CA PRO A 282 25.83 -21.33 10.12
C PRO A 282 24.49 -21.02 9.46
N ILE A 283 24.55 -20.42 8.28
CA ILE A 283 23.36 -20.11 7.46
C ILE A 283 23.24 -21.17 6.37
N ARG A 284 22.10 -21.86 6.33
CA ARG A 284 21.84 -22.84 5.29
C ARG A 284 21.24 -22.17 4.05
N LEU A 285 22.00 -22.18 2.97
CA LEU A 285 21.61 -21.66 1.67
C LEU A 285 21.45 -22.83 0.70
N GLN A 286 20.22 -23.19 0.36
CA GLN A 286 19.94 -24.40 -0.42
C GLN A 286 20.58 -25.65 0.23
N ASP A 287 21.51 -26.28 -0.45
CA ASP A 287 22.21 -27.48 0.03
C ASP A 287 23.61 -27.21 0.64
N GLN A 288 23.96 -25.93 0.85
CA GLN A 288 25.23 -25.50 1.39
C GLN A 288 25.11 -24.81 2.73
N GLU A 289 26.07 -25.00 3.61
CA GLU A 289 26.23 -24.26 4.86
C GLU A 289 27.29 -23.18 4.69
N VAL A 290 26.89 -21.92 4.86
CA VAL A 290 27.77 -20.75 4.76
C VAL A 290 27.93 -20.13 6.14
N ARG A 291 29.14 -19.76 6.49
CA ARG A 291 29.47 -19.01 7.71
C ARG A 291 29.97 -17.63 7.33
N ILE A 292 29.36 -16.63 7.92
CA ILE A 292 29.77 -15.25 7.75
C ILE A 292 29.74 -14.57 9.11
N THR A 293 30.56 -13.54 9.27
CA THR A 293 30.55 -12.67 10.44
C THR A 293 30.30 -11.24 10.02
N CYS A 294 30.16 -10.33 10.94
CA CYS A 294 30.05 -8.91 10.63
C CYS A 294 30.85 -8.06 11.61
N SER A 295 31.22 -6.89 11.15
CA SER A 295 31.81 -5.83 11.96
C SER A 295 30.76 -4.76 12.20
N ILE A 296 30.58 -4.33 13.46
CA ILE A 296 29.55 -3.38 13.86
C ILE A 296 30.21 -2.16 14.50
N GLY A 297 29.88 -0.97 13.99
CA GLY A 297 30.21 0.31 14.60
C GLY A 297 28.96 1.02 15.07
N ALA A 298 29.03 1.72 16.20
CA ALA A 298 27.91 2.43 16.77
C ALA A 298 28.24 3.87 17.15
N SER A 299 27.27 4.76 16.99
CA SER A 299 27.26 6.12 17.51
C SER A 299 25.97 6.40 18.29
N LEU A 300 26.03 7.30 19.26
CA LEU A 300 24.94 7.64 20.17
C LEU A 300 24.52 9.11 20.02
N PHE A 301 23.21 9.31 19.87
CA PHE A 301 22.63 10.65 19.97
C PHE A 301 22.20 10.94 21.41
N PRO A 302 22.46 12.13 21.98
CA PRO A 302 23.18 13.27 21.39
C PRO A 302 24.70 13.24 21.62
N GLN A 303 25.23 12.23 22.31
CA GLN A 303 26.61 12.17 22.81
C GLN A 303 27.65 12.23 21.67
N ASP A 304 27.41 11.50 20.59
CA ASP A 304 28.32 11.39 19.43
C ASP A 304 27.86 12.27 18.26
N GLY A 305 26.88 13.13 18.41
CA GLY A 305 26.43 14.05 17.36
C GLY A 305 24.97 14.44 17.52
N ASP A 306 24.64 15.58 16.96
CA ASP A 306 23.31 16.20 17.01
C ASP A 306 22.61 16.20 15.63
N ASN A 307 23.27 15.68 14.61
CA ASN A 307 22.72 15.61 13.26
C ASN A 307 23.06 14.28 12.58
N ILE A 308 22.32 14.01 11.50
CA ILE A 308 22.36 12.76 10.76
C ILE A 308 23.76 12.43 10.24
N ASP A 309 24.38 13.39 9.56
CA ASP A 309 25.67 13.15 8.88
C ASP A 309 26.77 12.83 9.86
N VAL A 310 26.83 13.53 10.99
CA VAL A 310 27.82 13.28 12.06
C VAL A 310 27.62 11.91 12.69
N LEU A 311 26.39 11.52 12.99
CA LEU A 311 26.09 10.21 13.59
C LEU A 311 26.47 9.07 12.65
N ILE A 312 26.12 9.17 11.37
CA ILE A 312 26.47 8.15 10.36
C ILE A 312 27.98 8.07 10.18
N GLN A 313 28.66 9.20 10.03
CA GLN A 313 30.11 9.24 9.86
C GLN A 313 30.83 8.63 11.07
N ARG A 314 30.35 8.86 12.28
CA ARG A 314 30.94 8.32 13.50
C ARG A 314 30.71 6.82 13.63
N ALA A 315 29.50 6.34 13.31
CA ALA A 315 29.22 4.91 13.25
C ALA A 315 30.08 4.20 12.19
N ASP A 316 30.24 4.78 11.01
CA ASP A 316 31.11 4.25 9.93
C ASP A 316 32.59 4.21 10.35
N THR A 317 33.09 5.28 10.99
CA THR A 317 34.43 5.29 11.58
C THR A 317 34.62 4.15 12.56
N ALA A 318 33.64 3.88 13.40
CA ALA A 318 33.69 2.75 14.37
C ALA A 318 33.71 1.40 13.68
N VAL A 319 32.95 1.20 12.56
CA VAL A 319 33.03 -0.03 11.73
C VAL A 319 34.42 -0.23 11.16
N TYR A 320 35.04 0.82 10.61
CA TYR A 320 36.38 0.72 10.06
C TYR A 320 37.37 0.18 11.11
N HIS A 321 37.26 0.63 12.36
CA HIS A 321 38.07 0.09 13.47
C HIS A 321 37.64 -1.32 13.91
N ALA A 322 36.34 -1.66 13.82
CA ALA A 322 35.86 -3.03 14.07
C ALA A 322 36.42 -4.04 13.04
N LYS A 323 36.51 -3.63 11.77
CA LYS A 323 37.07 -4.46 10.68
C LYS A 323 38.53 -4.92 10.91
N GLN A 324 39.28 -4.23 11.74
CA GLN A 324 40.64 -4.66 12.08
C GLN A 324 40.69 -5.96 12.90
N SER A 325 39.69 -6.16 13.78
CA SER A 325 39.55 -7.39 14.59
C SER A 325 38.51 -8.34 14.00
N ARG A 326 37.54 -7.82 13.24
CA ARG A 326 36.36 -8.50 12.70
C ARG A 326 35.49 -9.18 13.77
N ASN A 327 34.32 -9.58 13.38
CA ASN A 327 33.36 -10.24 14.26
C ASN A 327 33.23 -9.55 15.64
N CYS A 328 33.11 -8.23 15.64
CA CYS A 328 33.07 -7.46 16.88
C CYS A 328 32.23 -6.20 16.74
N PHE A 329 31.85 -5.68 17.89
CA PHE A 329 31.14 -4.42 18.08
C PHE A 329 32.10 -3.35 18.64
N ARG A 330 31.98 -2.13 18.13
CA ARG A 330 32.72 -0.97 18.64
C ARG A 330 31.84 0.27 18.70
N TYR A 331 31.92 0.97 19.81
CA TYR A 331 31.43 2.36 19.87
C TYR A 331 32.42 3.29 19.18
N PHE A 332 31.88 4.38 18.61
CA PHE A 332 32.73 5.49 18.21
C PHE A 332 33.48 6.02 19.45
N ASN A 333 34.73 6.36 19.26
CA ASN A 333 35.56 7.05 20.24
C ASN A 333 36.27 8.20 19.52
N PRO A 334 36.26 9.43 20.08
CA PRO A 334 36.97 10.58 19.50
C PRO A 334 38.47 10.36 19.20
N ALA A 335 39.11 9.38 19.86
CA ALA A 335 40.49 8.99 19.57
C ALA A 335 40.66 8.14 18.29
N MET A 336 39.56 7.68 17.67
CA MET A 336 39.59 6.96 16.40
C MET A 336 39.95 7.93 15.28
N ALA A 337 40.88 7.54 14.41
CA ALA A 337 41.19 8.32 13.21
C ALA A 337 39.97 8.35 12.28
N PRO A 338 39.63 9.48 11.65
CA PRO A 338 38.49 9.56 10.74
C PRO A 338 38.69 8.64 9.55
N HIS A 339 37.68 7.88 9.18
CA HIS A 339 37.66 7.11 7.94
C HIS A 339 37.45 8.06 6.76
N VAL A 340 38.33 8.02 5.77
CA VAL A 340 38.19 8.72 4.50
C VAL A 340 37.55 7.74 3.51
N PRO A 341 36.27 7.93 3.08
CA PRO A 341 35.63 7.03 2.14
C PRO A 341 36.44 6.96 0.82
N GLY A 342 36.78 5.75 0.38
CA GLY A 342 37.49 5.52 -0.89
C GLY A 342 38.97 5.13 -0.78
N SER A 343 39.50 4.85 0.40
CA SER A 343 40.88 4.39 0.62
C SER A 343 41.02 2.87 0.83
N ASN A 344 40.27 2.09 0.05
CA ASN A 344 40.45 0.62 -0.04
C ASN A 344 40.90 0.22 -1.44
#